data_e2870ca18c8aaef52c1f5b4698e9ecf4
#
_entry.id   e2870ca18c8aaef52c1f5b4698e9ecf4
#
_cell.length_a   1.000
_cell.length_b   1.000
_cell.length_c   1.000
_cell.angle_alpha   90.00
_cell.angle_beta   90.00
_cell.angle_gamma   90.00
#
_symmetry.space_group_name_H-M   'P 1'
#
loop_
_entity.id
_entity.type
_entity.pdbx_description
1 polymer ?
#
loop_
_entity_poly.entity_id
_entity_poly.type
_entity_poly.pdbx_seq_one_letter_code
_entity_poly.pdbx_strand_id
1 'polypeptide(L)'
;ADQVVIDHLRNLKGMLAQCVHRVHNAMAATPDSNDLLRRAYELVTDPQSAVVKRLQKRFLLAIVDEAQDTDRLQWEFFTRLFPGNDDRSLVSVGDPKQAIYSFRGADVQAYVNFTRKAKNHRTLSTNWRSDQPLLENLNKAFSHVSFGDGISYSDVTASDDHRESCLVGEVQPLEMIHLGKTDSQQSLVGPTVGKVIHLLEHVQLIPRGDTGARQLEPNDICILTRTGGVSRMIERRLAQVGIPAVSGGTSSVMTGRMAFDLRLIFEAIEKPVSNGHVRRAAATCFFGYTLSECGLLADAVMYQV
;
A
#
# COMPACT_ATOMS: atom_id res chain seq x y z
N ALA A 1 -42.66 21.66 -16.93
CA ALA A 1 -41.30 21.69 -16.42
C ALA A 1 -40.74 20.27 -16.25
N ASP A 2 -41.52 19.34 -15.73
CA ASP A 2 -41.08 17.97 -15.40
C ASP A 2 -40.75 17.11 -16.63
N GLN A 3 -41.52 17.24 -17.72
CA GLN A 3 -41.30 16.45 -18.94
C GLN A 3 -39.96 16.81 -19.62
N VAL A 4 -39.60 18.06 -19.64
CA VAL A 4 -38.30 18.54 -20.21
C VAL A 4 -37.12 18.00 -19.42
N VAL A 5 -37.24 17.94 -18.09
CA VAL A 5 -36.21 17.36 -17.22
C VAL A 5 -36.08 15.85 -17.45
N ILE A 6 -37.21 15.14 -17.58
CA ILE A 6 -37.20 13.72 -17.86
C ILE A 6 -36.55 13.40 -19.21
N ASP A 7 -36.84 14.19 -20.24
CA ASP A 7 -36.26 14.00 -21.56
C ASP A 7 -34.76 14.32 -21.60
N HIS A 8 -34.32 15.31 -20.82
CA HIS A 8 -32.88 15.60 -20.62
C HIS A 8 -32.16 14.45 -19.91
N LEU A 9 -32.76 13.88 -18.86
CA LEU A 9 -32.20 12.75 -18.15
C LEU A 9 -32.13 11.48 -19.01
N ARG A 10 -33.14 11.24 -19.87
CA ARG A 10 -33.12 10.15 -20.85
C ARG A 10 -31.99 10.31 -21.88
N ASN A 11 -31.81 11.53 -22.40
CA ASN A 11 -30.75 11.86 -23.34
C ASN A 11 -29.37 11.69 -22.70
N LEU A 12 -29.16 12.16 -21.47
CA LEU A 12 -27.94 11.97 -20.71
C LEU A 12 -27.63 10.49 -20.48
N LYS A 13 -28.64 9.68 -20.10
CA LYS A 13 -28.51 8.25 -19.96
C LYS A 13 -28.10 7.58 -21.27
N GLY A 14 -28.69 7.98 -22.39
CA GLY A 14 -28.34 7.50 -23.72
C GLY A 14 -26.91 7.85 -24.13
N MET A 15 -26.49 9.09 -23.88
CA MET A 15 -25.11 9.53 -24.15
C MET A 15 -24.10 8.79 -23.28
N LEU A 16 -24.37 8.62 -21.98
CA LEU A 16 -23.52 7.84 -21.08
C LEU A 16 -23.39 6.38 -21.52
N ALA A 17 -24.49 5.75 -21.91
CA ALA A 17 -24.48 4.37 -22.42
C ALA A 17 -23.61 4.24 -23.69
N GLN A 18 -23.72 5.22 -24.62
CA GLN A 18 -22.87 5.24 -25.82
C GLN A 18 -21.40 5.48 -25.47
N CYS A 19 -21.08 6.38 -24.56
CA CYS A 19 -19.70 6.60 -24.10
C CYS A 19 -19.13 5.33 -23.46
N VAL A 20 -19.87 4.68 -22.55
CA VAL A 20 -19.46 3.41 -21.94
C VAL A 20 -19.20 2.34 -23.00
N HIS A 21 -20.11 2.21 -23.98
CA HIS A 21 -19.94 1.23 -25.07
C HIS A 21 -18.72 1.54 -25.94
N ARG A 22 -18.43 2.81 -26.27
CA ARG A 22 -17.26 3.21 -27.04
C ARG A 22 -15.97 2.97 -26.27
N VAL A 23 -15.93 3.30 -24.96
CA VAL A 23 -14.79 3.01 -24.07
C VAL A 23 -14.59 1.50 -23.97
N HIS A 24 -15.64 0.73 -23.74
CA HIS A 24 -15.56 -0.73 -23.68
C HIS A 24 -14.98 -1.35 -24.97
N ASN A 25 -15.44 -0.90 -26.15
CA ASN A 25 -14.91 -1.37 -27.42
C ASN A 25 -13.46 -0.95 -27.66
N ALA A 26 -13.06 0.24 -27.21
CA ALA A 26 -11.68 0.68 -27.31
C ALA A 26 -10.74 -0.09 -26.34
N MET A 27 -11.22 -0.42 -25.15
CA MET A 27 -10.49 -1.23 -24.16
C MET A 27 -10.46 -2.72 -24.50
N ALA A 28 -11.34 -3.21 -25.36
CA ALA A 28 -11.33 -4.62 -25.80
C ALA A 28 -10.03 -5.01 -26.52
N ALA A 29 -9.30 -4.03 -27.08
CA ALA A 29 -8.00 -4.24 -27.73
C ALA A 29 -6.83 -4.38 -26.74
N THR A 30 -6.97 -3.82 -25.50
CA THR A 30 -5.96 -3.89 -24.44
C THR A 30 -6.66 -4.17 -23.11
N PRO A 31 -6.97 -5.46 -22.81
CA PRO A 31 -7.71 -5.82 -21.60
C PRO A 31 -6.90 -5.45 -20.35
N ASP A 32 -7.55 -4.80 -19.40
CA ASP A 32 -6.99 -4.58 -18.08
C ASP A 32 -7.16 -5.82 -17.18
N SER A 33 -6.65 -5.75 -15.95
CA SER A 33 -6.74 -6.84 -14.98
C SER A 33 -8.19 -7.21 -14.64
N ASN A 34 -9.11 -6.24 -14.64
CA ASN A 34 -10.53 -6.46 -14.34
C ASN A 34 -11.24 -7.14 -15.53
N ASP A 35 -10.86 -6.80 -16.76
CA ASP A 35 -11.37 -7.45 -17.96
C ASP A 35 -10.93 -8.91 -18.01
N LEU A 36 -9.67 -9.19 -17.66
CA LEU A 36 -9.15 -10.55 -17.57
C LEU A 36 -9.89 -11.37 -16.51
N LEU A 37 -10.13 -10.79 -15.35
CA LEU A 37 -10.87 -11.42 -14.27
C LEU A 37 -12.32 -11.73 -14.69
N ARG A 38 -13.00 -10.76 -15.34
CA ARG A 38 -14.37 -10.95 -15.85
C ARG A 38 -14.43 -12.08 -16.88
N ARG A 39 -13.49 -12.12 -17.83
CA ARG A 39 -13.41 -13.22 -18.82
C ARG A 39 -13.14 -14.57 -18.16
N ALA A 40 -12.26 -14.60 -17.16
CA ALA A 40 -12.01 -15.81 -16.38
C ALA A 40 -13.29 -16.28 -15.64
N TYR A 41 -14.02 -15.34 -15.06
CA TYR A 41 -15.31 -15.63 -14.40
C TYR A 41 -16.35 -16.15 -15.40
N GLU A 42 -16.48 -15.54 -16.58
CA GLU A 42 -17.39 -16.00 -17.64
C GLU A 42 -17.09 -17.45 -18.07
N LEU A 43 -15.79 -17.80 -18.18
CA LEU A 43 -15.38 -19.17 -18.48
C LEU A 43 -15.80 -20.19 -17.43
N VAL A 44 -15.80 -19.82 -16.14
CA VAL A 44 -16.20 -20.75 -15.07
C VAL A 44 -17.71 -20.78 -14.83
N THR A 45 -18.47 -19.84 -15.40
CA THR A 45 -19.94 -19.86 -15.35
C THR A 45 -20.54 -20.78 -16.42
N ASP A 46 -19.79 -21.12 -17.47
CA ASP A 46 -20.23 -22.10 -18.46
C ASP A 46 -19.99 -23.54 -17.96
N PRO A 47 -21.05 -24.30 -17.65
CA PRO A 47 -20.92 -25.68 -17.16
C PRO A 47 -20.25 -26.63 -18.18
N GLN A 48 -20.25 -26.27 -19.45
CA GLN A 48 -19.66 -27.07 -20.54
C GLN A 48 -18.23 -26.66 -20.92
N SER A 49 -17.70 -25.61 -20.27
CA SER A 49 -16.37 -25.07 -20.56
C SER A 49 -15.30 -26.15 -20.53
N ALA A 50 -14.66 -26.39 -21.68
CA ALA A 50 -13.54 -27.30 -21.77
C ALA A 50 -12.32 -26.82 -20.94
N VAL A 51 -12.19 -25.50 -20.78
CA VAL A 51 -11.14 -24.88 -19.94
C VAL A 51 -11.33 -25.26 -18.47
N VAL A 52 -12.56 -25.14 -17.94
CA VAL A 52 -12.88 -25.54 -16.57
C VAL A 52 -12.58 -27.02 -16.36
N LYS A 53 -13.07 -27.89 -17.23
CA LYS A 53 -12.80 -29.35 -17.15
C LYS A 53 -11.30 -29.66 -17.15
N ARG A 54 -10.52 -28.92 -17.95
CA ARG A 54 -9.07 -29.09 -18.01
C ARG A 54 -8.38 -28.60 -16.74
N LEU A 55 -8.77 -27.43 -16.19
CA LEU A 55 -8.25 -26.91 -14.93
C LEU A 55 -8.57 -27.84 -13.77
N GLN A 56 -9.80 -28.32 -13.69
CA GLN A 56 -10.26 -29.26 -12.68
C GLN A 56 -9.54 -30.62 -12.71
N LYS A 57 -9.12 -31.08 -13.88
CA LYS A 57 -8.27 -32.28 -14.01
C LYS A 57 -6.83 -32.03 -13.62
N ARG A 58 -6.34 -30.81 -13.79
CA ARG A 58 -4.94 -30.45 -13.51
C ARG A 58 -4.68 -30.11 -12.06
N PHE A 59 -5.64 -29.47 -11.38
CA PHE A 59 -5.49 -28.95 -10.04
C PHE A 59 -6.50 -29.61 -9.09
N LEU A 60 -6.00 -30.31 -8.08
CA LEU A 60 -6.81 -30.91 -7.02
C LEU A 60 -6.93 -30.02 -5.79
N LEU A 61 -6.02 -29.07 -5.64
CA LEU A 61 -5.95 -28.16 -4.50
C LEU A 61 -5.66 -26.73 -4.99
N ALA A 62 -6.42 -25.77 -4.47
CA ALA A 62 -6.07 -24.37 -4.52
C ALA A 62 -5.89 -23.83 -3.12
N ILE A 63 -4.84 -23.01 -2.93
CA ILE A 63 -4.58 -22.29 -1.68
C ILE A 63 -4.62 -20.80 -2.02
N VAL A 64 -5.52 -20.06 -1.38
CA VAL A 64 -5.66 -18.61 -1.54
C VAL A 64 -5.11 -17.97 -0.27
N ASP A 65 -3.97 -17.31 -0.38
CA ASP A 65 -3.36 -16.54 0.69
C ASP A 65 -3.86 -15.09 0.67
N GLU A 66 -3.80 -14.40 1.83
CA GLU A 66 -4.38 -13.06 2.03
C GLU A 66 -5.84 -12.98 1.53
N ALA A 67 -6.60 -14.02 1.83
CA ALA A 67 -7.92 -14.26 1.27
C ALA A 67 -8.94 -13.16 1.59
N GLN A 68 -8.74 -12.36 2.65
CA GLN A 68 -9.58 -11.19 2.98
C GLN A 68 -9.49 -10.06 1.94
N ASP A 69 -8.42 -10.05 1.11
CA ASP A 69 -8.20 -9.03 0.07
C ASP A 69 -8.74 -9.44 -1.31
N THR A 70 -9.37 -10.61 -1.37
CA THR A 70 -9.95 -11.17 -2.59
C THR A 70 -11.29 -10.50 -2.91
N ASP A 71 -11.51 -10.14 -4.17
CA ASP A 71 -12.79 -9.59 -4.62
C ASP A 71 -13.85 -10.69 -4.82
N ARG A 72 -15.12 -10.26 -4.97
CA ARG A 72 -16.24 -11.18 -5.12
C ARG A 72 -16.14 -12.08 -6.34
N LEU A 73 -15.67 -11.57 -7.49
CA LEU A 73 -15.57 -12.36 -8.72
C LEU A 73 -14.49 -13.44 -8.60
N GLN A 74 -13.37 -13.11 -7.94
CA GLN A 74 -12.32 -14.07 -7.63
C GLN A 74 -12.83 -15.18 -6.71
N TRP A 75 -13.60 -14.84 -5.66
CA TRP A 75 -14.23 -15.85 -4.80
C TRP A 75 -15.19 -16.77 -5.56
N GLU A 76 -16.04 -16.21 -6.40
CA GLU A 76 -16.97 -16.98 -7.22
C GLU A 76 -16.21 -17.87 -8.22
N PHE A 77 -15.11 -17.38 -8.79
CA PHE A 77 -14.22 -18.17 -9.65
C PHE A 77 -13.64 -19.37 -8.92
N PHE A 78 -13.03 -19.18 -7.76
CA PHE A 78 -12.41 -20.27 -6.99
C PHE A 78 -13.46 -21.28 -6.50
N THR A 79 -14.58 -20.83 -5.97
CA THR A 79 -15.62 -21.72 -5.46
C THR A 79 -16.27 -22.57 -6.55
N ARG A 80 -16.33 -22.08 -7.79
CA ARG A 80 -16.82 -22.87 -8.93
C ARG A 80 -15.82 -23.90 -9.42
N LEU A 81 -14.54 -23.56 -9.41
CA LEU A 81 -13.47 -24.52 -9.77
C LEU A 81 -13.28 -25.58 -8.70
N PHE A 82 -13.46 -25.25 -7.43
CA PHE A 82 -13.24 -26.13 -6.29
C PHE A 82 -14.50 -26.20 -5.42
N PRO A 83 -15.56 -26.86 -5.86
CA PRO A 83 -16.86 -26.85 -5.18
C PRO A 83 -16.87 -27.61 -3.84
N GLY A 84 -15.82 -28.35 -3.50
CA GLY A 84 -15.69 -29.05 -2.22
C GLY A 84 -16.63 -30.27 -2.04
N ASN A 85 -17.24 -30.75 -3.10
CA ASN A 85 -18.12 -31.92 -3.13
C ASN A 85 -17.49 -33.14 -3.84
N ASP A 86 -16.23 -33.03 -4.22
CA ASP A 86 -15.42 -34.05 -4.87
C ASP A 86 -14.00 -34.08 -4.24
N ASP A 87 -13.04 -34.71 -4.91
CA ASP A 87 -11.66 -34.83 -4.45
C ASP A 87 -10.86 -33.52 -4.47
N ARG A 88 -11.50 -32.41 -4.91
CA ARG A 88 -10.86 -31.08 -4.97
C ARG A 88 -11.11 -30.27 -3.73
N SER A 89 -10.07 -29.54 -3.32
CA SER A 89 -10.09 -28.74 -2.11
C SER A 89 -9.72 -27.29 -2.37
N LEU A 90 -10.42 -26.38 -1.72
CA LEU A 90 -10.08 -24.96 -1.65
C LEU A 90 -9.73 -24.62 -0.21
N VAL A 91 -8.51 -24.14 -0.01
CA VAL A 91 -8.01 -23.67 1.28
C VAL A 91 -7.85 -22.16 1.19
N SER A 92 -8.45 -21.44 2.12
CA SER A 92 -8.24 -20.00 2.27
C SER A 92 -7.44 -19.73 3.54
N VAL A 93 -6.40 -18.90 3.39
CA VAL A 93 -5.59 -18.40 4.50
C VAL A 93 -5.76 -16.89 4.54
N GLY A 94 -6.12 -16.34 5.68
CA GLY A 94 -6.35 -14.89 5.79
C GLY A 94 -6.88 -14.50 7.17
N ASP A 95 -6.84 -13.22 7.43
CA ASP A 95 -7.37 -12.61 8.64
C ASP A 95 -8.33 -11.47 8.27
N PRO A 96 -9.64 -11.62 8.49
CA PRO A 96 -10.61 -10.58 8.11
C PRO A 96 -10.40 -9.25 8.85
N LYS A 97 -9.69 -9.25 10.00
CA LYS A 97 -9.31 -8.03 10.71
C LYS A 97 -8.27 -7.20 9.97
N GLN A 98 -7.53 -7.81 9.03
CA GLN A 98 -6.52 -7.16 8.19
C GLN A 98 -7.04 -6.69 6.84
N ALA A 99 -8.36 -6.77 6.59
CA ALA A 99 -8.98 -6.33 5.35
C ALA A 99 -8.93 -4.80 5.21
N ILE A 100 -7.96 -4.28 4.47
CA ILE A 100 -7.73 -2.84 4.26
C ILE A 100 -7.87 -2.41 2.78
N TYR A 101 -8.18 -3.34 1.87
CA TYR A 101 -8.24 -3.10 0.42
C TYR A 101 -9.66 -3.01 -0.16
N SER A 102 -10.67 -2.68 0.65
CA SER A 102 -12.05 -2.49 0.18
C SER A 102 -12.15 -1.46 -0.97
N PHE A 103 -11.31 -0.42 -0.95
CA PHE A 103 -11.23 0.58 -2.01
C PHE A 103 -10.68 0.04 -3.35
N ARG A 104 -10.12 -1.19 -3.36
CA ARG A 104 -9.69 -1.93 -4.56
C ARG A 104 -10.66 -3.02 -4.97
N GLY A 105 -11.83 -3.10 -4.33
CA GLY A 105 -12.86 -4.10 -4.63
C GLY A 105 -12.79 -5.36 -3.77
N ALA A 106 -11.88 -5.44 -2.79
CA ALA A 106 -11.87 -6.54 -1.83
C ALA A 106 -13.20 -6.61 -1.07
N ASP A 107 -13.76 -7.82 -0.95
CA ASP A 107 -15.04 -8.08 -0.29
C ASP A 107 -14.82 -9.00 0.92
N VAL A 108 -14.58 -8.38 2.08
CA VAL A 108 -14.39 -9.12 3.33
C VAL A 108 -15.63 -9.94 3.71
N GLN A 109 -16.84 -9.52 3.32
CA GLN A 109 -18.05 -10.29 3.59
C GLN A 109 -18.12 -11.55 2.73
N ALA A 110 -17.62 -11.50 1.50
CA ALA A 110 -17.49 -12.69 0.66
C ALA A 110 -16.55 -13.71 1.33
N TYR A 111 -15.40 -13.26 1.86
CA TYR A 111 -14.49 -14.10 2.63
C TYR A 111 -15.15 -14.69 3.88
N VAL A 112 -15.80 -13.88 4.72
CA VAL A 112 -16.48 -14.32 5.94
C VAL A 112 -17.60 -15.33 5.60
N ASN A 113 -18.35 -15.08 4.54
CA ASN A 113 -19.40 -15.99 4.08
C ASN A 113 -18.83 -17.32 3.55
N PHE A 114 -17.70 -17.28 2.88
CA PHE A 114 -16.98 -18.48 2.46
C PHE A 114 -16.48 -19.28 3.67
N THR A 115 -15.82 -18.64 4.62
CA THR A 115 -15.30 -19.31 5.81
C THR A 115 -16.42 -19.96 6.62
N ARG A 116 -17.58 -19.31 6.80
CA ARG A 116 -18.75 -19.91 7.50
C ARG A 116 -19.24 -21.20 6.87
N LYS A 117 -19.05 -21.39 5.56
CA LYS A 117 -19.46 -22.60 4.83
C LYS A 117 -18.37 -23.66 4.76
N ALA A 118 -17.15 -23.33 5.16
CA ALA A 118 -16.04 -24.25 5.13
C ALA A 118 -16.27 -25.42 6.11
N LYS A 119 -15.92 -26.64 5.69
CA LYS A 119 -16.09 -27.86 6.52
C LYS A 119 -15.12 -27.90 7.69
N ASN A 120 -13.94 -27.33 7.50
CA ASN A 120 -12.86 -27.36 8.48
C ASN A 120 -12.34 -25.94 8.70
N HIS A 121 -12.22 -25.57 9.97
CA HIS A 121 -11.63 -24.31 10.39
C HIS A 121 -10.40 -24.57 11.23
N ARG A 122 -9.35 -23.80 11.02
CA ARG A 122 -8.14 -23.80 11.83
C ARG A 122 -7.77 -22.34 12.11
N THR A 123 -7.32 -22.10 13.32
CA THR A 123 -6.82 -20.77 13.73
C THR A 123 -5.36 -20.93 14.12
N LEU A 124 -4.53 -20.00 13.63
CA LEU A 124 -3.13 -19.91 14.04
C LEU A 124 -3.07 -19.04 15.30
N SER A 125 -2.96 -19.70 16.46
CA SER A 125 -2.91 -19.01 17.77
C SER A 125 -1.48 -18.63 18.19
N THR A 126 -0.46 -19.18 17.54
CA THR A 126 0.94 -18.85 17.83
C THR A 126 1.43 -17.80 16.85
N ASN A 127 1.90 -16.67 17.40
CA ASN A 127 2.52 -15.59 16.65
C ASN A 127 4.04 -15.79 16.64
N TRP A 128 4.62 -15.82 15.44
CA TRP A 128 6.05 -16.03 15.20
C TRP A 128 6.79 -14.73 14.85
N ARG A 129 6.12 -13.59 14.98
CA ARG A 129 6.67 -12.30 14.60
C ARG A 129 6.95 -11.39 15.78
N SER A 130 6.01 -11.34 16.72
CA SER A 130 5.99 -10.35 17.79
C SER A 130 6.28 -10.97 19.14
N ASP A 131 6.90 -10.18 20.01
CA ASP A 131 7.23 -10.60 21.36
C ASP A 131 6.00 -10.63 22.27
N GLN A 132 6.02 -11.54 23.24
CA GLN A 132 4.90 -11.79 24.14
C GLN A 132 4.40 -10.52 24.88
N PRO A 133 5.28 -9.62 25.41
CA PRO A 133 4.81 -8.42 26.08
C PRO A 133 4.00 -7.48 25.17
N LEU A 134 4.32 -7.40 23.87
CA LEU A 134 3.52 -6.65 22.91
C LEU A 134 2.17 -7.33 22.67
N LEU A 135 2.15 -8.64 22.48
CA LEU A 135 0.93 -9.41 22.24
C LEU A 135 -0.05 -9.32 23.41
N GLU A 136 0.45 -9.37 24.65
CA GLU A 136 -0.39 -9.22 25.85
C GLU A 136 -1.09 -7.84 25.89
N ASN A 137 -0.38 -6.77 25.53
CA ASN A 137 -0.96 -5.43 25.47
C ASN A 137 -1.98 -5.33 24.31
N LEU A 138 -1.69 -5.93 23.15
CA LEU A 138 -2.62 -5.95 22.01
C LEU A 138 -3.86 -6.80 22.34
N ASN A 139 -3.71 -7.97 22.95
CA ASN A 139 -4.82 -8.81 23.39
C ASN A 139 -5.74 -8.03 24.35
N LYS A 140 -5.17 -7.33 25.34
CA LYS A 140 -5.94 -6.47 26.26
C LYS A 140 -6.65 -5.32 25.51
N ALA A 141 -5.96 -4.66 24.57
CA ALA A 141 -6.52 -3.54 23.84
C ALA A 141 -7.69 -3.95 22.92
N PHE A 142 -7.63 -5.15 22.34
CA PHE A 142 -8.60 -5.60 21.33
C PHE A 142 -9.61 -6.63 21.83
N SER A 143 -9.50 -7.14 23.06
CA SER A 143 -10.39 -8.18 23.63
C SER A 143 -11.89 -7.83 23.56
N HIS A 144 -12.24 -6.53 23.58
CA HIS A 144 -13.61 -6.04 23.55
C HIS A 144 -13.96 -5.28 22.26
N VAL A 145 -13.07 -5.28 21.28
CA VAL A 145 -13.28 -4.55 20.01
C VAL A 145 -14.03 -5.43 19.01
N SER A 146 -15.10 -4.89 18.45
CA SER A 146 -15.81 -5.49 17.31
C SER A 146 -15.22 -4.98 16.00
N PHE A 147 -14.87 -5.91 15.11
CA PHE A 147 -14.36 -5.60 13.77
C PHE A 147 -15.45 -5.69 12.69
N GLY A 148 -16.70 -5.87 13.09
CA GLY A 148 -17.86 -6.04 12.21
C GLY A 148 -18.51 -7.40 12.34
N ASP A 149 -19.60 -7.62 11.59
CA ASP A 149 -20.41 -8.83 11.69
C ASP A 149 -19.63 -10.09 11.29
N GLY A 150 -19.49 -10.98 12.26
CA GLY A 150 -18.82 -12.28 12.08
C GLY A 150 -17.28 -12.20 12.13
N ILE A 151 -16.72 -11.05 12.53
CA ILE A 151 -15.28 -10.88 12.74
C ILE A 151 -15.01 -10.68 14.22
N SER A 152 -14.49 -11.71 14.88
CA SER A 152 -14.10 -11.68 16.29
C SER A 152 -12.60 -11.60 16.46
N TYR A 153 -12.16 -10.96 17.53
CA TYR A 153 -10.78 -11.03 17.97
C TYR A 153 -10.54 -12.36 18.68
N SER A 154 -9.39 -12.95 18.43
CA SER A 154 -8.90 -14.11 19.16
C SER A 154 -7.52 -13.80 19.70
N ASP A 155 -7.29 -14.10 20.96
CA ASP A 155 -6.00 -13.91 21.59
C ASP A 155 -4.95 -14.78 20.91
N VAL A 156 -3.76 -14.23 20.79
CA VAL A 156 -2.59 -14.93 20.26
C VAL A 156 -1.45 -14.89 21.26
N THR A 157 -0.61 -15.92 21.24
CA THR A 157 0.57 -16.05 22.09
C THR A 157 1.82 -16.09 21.24
N ALA A 158 2.93 -15.59 21.77
CA ALA A 158 4.20 -15.69 21.07
C ALA A 158 4.69 -17.14 21.01
N SER A 159 5.49 -17.46 20.00
CA SER A 159 6.29 -18.69 19.99
C SER A 159 7.32 -18.67 21.13
N ASP A 160 7.90 -19.83 21.43
CA ASP A 160 8.87 -19.94 22.52
C ASP A 160 10.07 -18.99 22.35
N ASP A 161 10.53 -18.77 21.12
CA ASP A 161 11.62 -17.86 20.79
C ASP A 161 11.26 -16.36 20.96
N HIS A 162 9.99 -16.04 21.22
CA HIS A 162 9.44 -14.70 21.32
C HIS A 162 8.80 -14.42 22.69
N ARG A 163 9.11 -15.22 23.71
CA ARG A 163 8.52 -15.04 25.05
C ARG A 163 8.98 -13.79 25.75
N GLU A 164 10.21 -13.36 25.49
CA GLU A 164 10.78 -12.16 26.07
C GLU A 164 10.90 -11.04 25.03
N SER A 165 10.95 -9.81 25.50
CA SER A 165 11.17 -8.65 24.61
C SER A 165 12.59 -8.69 24.07
N CYS A 166 12.73 -8.49 22.75
CA CYS A 166 14.04 -8.26 22.14
C CYS A 166 14.55 -6.82 22.35
N LEU A 167 13.73 -5.91 22.90
CA LEU A 167 14.10 -4.54 23.20
C LEU A 167 14.41 -4.38 24.69
N VAL A 168 15.54 -3.73 24.99
CA VAL A 168 16.01 -3.46 26.36
C VAL A 168 16.27 -1.97 26.52
N GLY A 169 15.81 -1.38 27.64
CA GLY A 169 15.96 0.04 27.95
C GLY A 169 14.64 0.73 28.23
N GLU A 170 14.61 2.03 28.03
CA GLU A 170 13.45 2.88 28.32
C GLU A 170 12.38 2.79 27.22
N VAL A 171 11.77 1.60 27.08
CA VAL A 171 10.73 1.33 26.08
C VAL A 171 9.59 0.53 26.66
N GLN A 172 8.36 0.91 26.33
CA GLN A 172 7.17 0.13 26.63
C GLN A 172 6.77 -0.70 25.40
N PRO A 173 6.29 -1.93 25.60
CA PRO A 173 5.85 -2.77 24.49
C PRO A 173 4.75 -2.14 23.60
N LEU A 174 3.88 -1.36 24.24
CA LEU A 174 2.85 -0.56 23.57
C LEU A 174 2.71 0.78 24.30
N GLU A 175 2.83 1.86 23.56
CA GLU A 175 2.72 3.22 24.10
C GLU A 175 1.75 4.04 23.23
N MET A 176 0.85 4.77 23.88
CA MET A 176 -0.06 5.71 23.25
C MET A 176 0.27 7.13 23.67
N ILE A 177 0.66 7.97 22.71
CA ILE A 177 0.98 9.38 22.95
C ILE A 177 -0.20 10.23 22.49
N HIS A 178 -0.90 10.84 23.46
CA HIS A 178 -1.98 11.77 23.17
C HIS A 178 -1.46 13.20 23.09
N LEU A 179 -1.62 13.83 21.93
CA LEU A 179 -1.09 15.17 21.63
C LEU A 179 -2.11 16.31 21.88
N GLY A 180 -3.26 16.01 22.47
CA GLY A 180 -4.35 16.98 22.64
C GLY A 180 -5.08 17.30 21.34
N LYS A 181 -5.81 18.42 21.31
CA LYS A 181 -6.43 18.92 20.08
C LYS A 181 -5.34 19.56 19.21
N THR A 182 -4.92 18.85 18.18
CA THR A 182 -3.98 19.36 17.18
C THR A 182 -4.73 19.65 15.89
N ASP A 183 -4.65 20.89 15.43
CA ASP A 183 -5.37 21.33 14.24
C ASP A 183 -4.65 20.97 12.93
N SER A 184 -3.45 20.41 13.00
CA SER A 184 -2.69 20.06 11.79
C SER A 184 -1.88 18.76 11.92
N GLN A 185 -1.74 18.06 10.80
CA GLN A 185 -0.85 16.90 10.70
C GLN A 185 0.63 17.25 10.97
N GLN A 186 0.98 18.52 10.87
CA GLN A 186 2.34 19.03 11.11
C GLN A 186 2.74 18.90 12.58
N SER A 187 1.78 18.97 13.51
CA SER A 187 2.02 18.81 14.94
C SER A 187 2.47 17.41 15.35
N LEU A 188 2.24 16.40 14.49
CA LEU A 188 2.69 15.02 14.71
C LEU A 188 4.20 14.84 14.46
N VAL A 189 4.81 15.71 13.64
CA VAL A 189 6.18 15.53 13.16
C VAL A 189 7.20 15.63 14.29
N GLY A 190 7.10 16.67 15.12
CA GLY A 190 8.03 16.89 16.23
C GLY A 190 8.06 15.74 17.24
N PRO A 191 6.92 15.37 17.83
CA PRO A 191 6.83 14.23 18.75
C PRO A 191 7.30 12.91 18.16
N THR A 192 6.99 12.63 16.88
CA THR A 192 7.45 11.41 16.19
C THR A 192 8.98 11.39 16.09
N VAL A 193 9.58 12.49 15.64
CA VAL A 193 11.05 12.60 15.53
C VAL A 193 11.71 12.53 16.92
N GLY A 194 11.14 13.19 17.92
CA GLY A 194 11.61 13.11 19.30
C GLY A 194 11.61 11.67 19.83
N LYS A 195 10.54 10.90 19.54
CA LYS A 195 10.48 9.49 19.93
C LYS A 195 11.53 8.63 19.21
N VAL A 196 11.76 8.87 17.92
CA VAL A 196 12.83 8.17 17.17
C VAL A 196 14.21 8.45 17.79
N ILE A 197 14.52 9.70 18.10
CA ILE A 197 15.79 10.07 18.77
C ILE A 197 15.91 9.34 20.11
N HIS A 198 14.88 9.40 20.95
CA HIS A 198 14.86 8.72 22.24
C HIS A 198 15.12 7.21 22.09
N LEU A 199 14.47 6.55 21.14
CA LEU A 199 14.68 5.11 20.90
C LEU A 199 16.11 4.81 20.49
N LEU A 200 16.69 5.59 19.58
CA LEU A 200 18.07 5.41 19.11
C LEU A 200 19.12 5.65 20.20
N GLU A 201 18.82 6.51 21.18
CA GLU A 201 19.75 6.86 22.26
C GLU A 201 19.65 5.94 23.48
N HIS A 202 18.43 5.43 23.79
CA HIS A 202 18.17 4.82 25.10
C HIS A 202 17.68 3.35 25.01
N VAL A 203 17.54 2.80 23.79
CA VAL A 203 17.03 1.44 23.61
C VAL A 203 18.02 0.61 22.84
N GLN A 204 18.22 -0.62 23.31
CA GLN A 204 19.05 -1.62 22.66
C GLN A 204 18.18 -2.76 22.12
N LEU A 205 18.65 -3.40 21.06
CA LEU A 205 18.08 -4.59 20.45
C LEU A 205 18.97 -5.79 20.74
N ILE A 206 18.38 -6.88 21.23
CA ILE A 206 18.99 -8.21 21.28
C ILE A 206 18.53 -8.94 20.03
N PRO A 207 19.38 -9.10 19.00
CA PRO A 207 19.02 -9.85 17.81
C PRO A 207 18.73 -11.31 18.16
N ARG A 208 17.75 -11.90 17.51
CA ARG A 208 17.36 -13.28 17.79
C ARG A 208 18.48 -14.24 17.35
N GLY A 209 18.77 -15.19 18.21
CA GLY A 209 19.87 -16.13 18.00
C GLY A 209 21.26 -15.59 18.34
N ASP A 210 21.33 -14.35 18.85
CA ASP A 210 22.54 -13.71 19.36
C ASP A 210 22.43 -13.47 20.87
N THR A 211 23.55 -13.37 21.56
CA THR A 211 23.62 -13.08 23.00
C THR A 211 24.00 -11.64 23.30
N GLY A 212 24.37 -10.87 22.28
CA GLY A 212 24.85 -9.49 22.40
C GLY A 212 23.76 -8.46 22.15
N ALA A 213 23.54 -7.52 23.07
CA ALA A 213 22.73 -6.35 22.81
C ALA A 213 23.50 -5.35 21.96
N ARG A 214 22.85 -4.77 20.93
CA ARG A 214 23.36 -3.64 20.16
C ARG A 214 22.44 -2.44 20.25
N GLN A 215 22.98 -1.27 19.99
CA GLN A 215 22.16 -0.06 19.88
C GLN A 215 21.16 -0.20 18.71
N LEU A 216 19.96 0.38 18.87
CA LEU A 216 19.03 0.49 17.75
C LEU A 216 19.62 1.34 16.63
N GLU A 217 19.33 0.92 15.41
CA GLU A 217 19.69 1.63 14.19
C GLU A 217 18.42 2.16 13.49
N PRO A 218 18.52 3.18 12.64
CA PRO A 218 17.36 3.69 11.89
C PRO A 218 16.60 2.61 11.11
N ASN A 219 17.30 1.58 10.64
CA ASN A 219 16.70 0.44 9.91
C ASN A 219 15.79 -0.46 10.79
N ASP A 220 15.92 -0.39 12.11
CA ASP A 220 15.08 -1.14 13.03
C ASP A 220 13.73 -0.45 13.29
N ILE A 221 13.55 0.78 12.81
CA ILE A 221 12.38 1.61 13.11
C ILE A 221 11.53 1.80 11.85
N CYS A 222 10.27 1.45 11.93
CA CYS A 222 9.29 1.70 10.88
C CYS A 222 8.23 2.71 11.36
N ILE A 223 7.99 3.77 10.59
CA ILE A 223 6.99 4.79 10.88
C ILE A 223 5.84 4.66 9.88
N LEU A 224 4.67 4.24 10.36
CA LEU A 224 3.47 4.16 9.55
C LEU A 224 2.69 5.49 9.62
N THR A 225 2.33 6.02 8.48
CA THR A 225 1.54 7.26 8.37
C THR A 225 0.31 7.07 7.52
N ARG A 226 -0.74 7.83 7.82
CA ARG A 226 -1.99 7.78 7.05
C ARG A 226 -1.84 8.34 5.63
N THR A 227 -0.94 9.29 5.43
CA THR A 227 -0.74 9.95 4.14
C THR A 227 0.74 10.13 3.82
N GLY A 228 1.11 10.03 2.55
CA GLY A 228 2.49 10.26 2.11
C GLY A 228 2.98 11.70 2.34
N GLY A 229 2.08 12.66 2.57
CA GLY A 229 2.44 14.03 2.97
C GLY A 229 3.13 14.07 4.33
N VAL A 230 2.53 13.42 5.33
CA VAL A 230 3.09 13.30 6.69
C VAL A 230 4.41 12.53 6.66
N SER A 231 4.46 11.42 5.92
CA SER A 231 5.69 10.61 5.77
C SER A 231 6.86 11.48 5.29
N ARG A 232 6.66 12.26 4.22
CA ARG A 232 7.71 13.17 3.69
C ARG A 232 8.10 14.28 4.66
N MET A 233 7.16 14.79 5.47
CA MET A 233 7.50 15.79 6.50
C MET A 233 8.39 15.20 7.58
N ILE A 234 8.08 13.98 8.04
CA ILE A 234 8.88 13.25 9.03
C ILE A 234 10.26 12.94 8.46
N GLU A 235 10.35 12.39 7.24
CA GLU A 235 11.60 12.11 6.54
C GLU A 235 12.52 13.33 6.47
N ARG A 236 11.99 14.48 6.02
CA ARG A 236 12.74 15.74 5.96
C ARG A 236 13.22 16.18 7.33
N ARG A 237 12.41 16.03 8.36
CA ARG A 237 12.78 16.44 9.73
C ARG A 237 13.83 15.52 10.32
N LEU A 238 13.76 14.20 10.07
CA LEU A 238 14.78 13.24 10.45
C LEU A 238 16.13 13.56 9.77
N ALA A 239 16.10 13.86 8.47
CA ALA A 239 17.30 14.26 7.73
C ALA A 239 17.96 15.54 8.31
N GLN A 240 17.16 16.53 8.78
CA GLN A 240 17.67 17.74 9.41
C GLN A 240 18.41 17.48 10.73
N VAL A 241 18.09 16.40 11.43
CA VAL A 241 18.76 15.98 12.67
C VAL A 241 19.79 14.86 12.41
N GLY A 242 20.14 14.58 11.15
CA GLY A 242 21.18 13.63 10.77
C GLY A 242 20.75 12.16 10.81
N ILE A 243 19.45 11.86 10.94
CA ILE A 243 18.93 10.49 10.94
C ILE A 243 18.47 10.13 9.52
N PRO A 244 19.09 9.12 8.88
CA PRO A 244 18.67 8.66 7.57
C PRO A 244 17.29 8.03 7.62
N ALA A 245 16.42 8.41 6.70
CA ALA A 245 15.07 7.86 6.57
C ALA A 245 14.65 7.83 5.10
N VAL A 246 13.85 6.83 4.74
CA VAL A 246 13.29 6.68 3.39
C VAL A 246 11.77 6.58 3.47
N SER A 247 11.09 7.46 2.78
CA SER A 247 9.62 7.39 2.63
C SER A 247 9.27 6.36 1.56
N GLY A 248 8.66 5.26 1.98
CA GLY A 248 8.05 4.29 1.06
C GLY A 248 6.86 4.91 0.34
N GLY A 249 6.97 5.15 -0.95
CA GLY A 249 5.86 5.67 -1.74
C GLY A 249 6.14 5.58 -3.23
N THR A 250 5.08 5.47 -4.00
CA THR A 250 5.10 5.48 -5.47
C THR A 250 5.28 6.91 -6.03
N SER A 251 6.14 7.74 -5.42
CA SER A 251 6.50 8.99 -6.07
C SER A 251 7.27 8.64 -7.34
N SER A 252 6.72 9.04 -8.47
CA SER A 252 7.43 8.88 -9.75
C SER A 252 8.79 9.56 -9.66
N VAL A 253 9.84 8.88 -10.07
CA VAL A 253 11.18 9.47 -10.24
C VAL A 253 11.10 10.76 -11.07
N MET A 254 10.13 10.82 -12.00
CA MET A 254 9.87 11.97 -12.87
C MET A 254 9.33 13.21 -12.14
N THR A 255 8.89 13.09 -10.87
CA THR A 255 8.46 14.23 -10.04
C THR A 255 9.57 14.76 -9.14
N GLY A 256 10.73 14.10 -9.14
CA GLY A 256 11.90 14.52 -8.36
C GLY A 256 12.60 15.74 -8.94
N ARG A 257 13.38 16.44 -8.10
CA ARG A 257 14.16 17.62 -8.52
C ARG A 257 15.11 17.30 -9.68
N MET A 258 15.77 16.14 -9.64
CA MET A 258 16.68 15.70 -10.69
C MET A 258 15.98 15.57 -12.04
N ALA A 259 14.78 14.98 -12.07
CA ALA A 259 14.00 14.88 -13.31
C ALA A 259 13.54 16.25 -13.83
N PHE A 260 13.21 17.17 -12.91
CA PHE A 260 12.90 18.55 -13.27
C PHE A 260 14.12 19.24 -13.89
N ASP A 261 15.29 19.12 -13.29
CA ASP A 261 16.54 19.69 -13.79
C ASP A 261 16.91 19.10 -15.16
N LEU A 262 16.82 17.77 -15.34
CA LEU A 262 17.02 17.11 -16.64
C LEU A 262 16.03 17.61 -17.70
N ARG A 263 14.76 17.81 -17.33
CA ARG A 263 13.78 18.39 -18.26
C ARG A 263 14.20 19.79 -18.75
N LEU A 264 14.70 20.64 -17.85
CA LEU A 264 15.18 21.97 -18.24
C LEU A 264 16.33 21.90 -19.22
N ILE A 265 17.23 20.91 -19.05
CA ILE A 265 18.34 20.66 -19.98
C ILE A 265 17.81 20.23 -21.36
N PHE A 266 16.89 19.27 -21.40
CA PHE A 266 16.29 18.82 -22.67
C PHE A 266 15.51 19.94 -23.37
N GLU A 267 14.76 20.78 -22.62
CA GLU A 267 14.09 21.95 -23.18
C GLU A 267 15.11 22.96 -23.79
N ALA A 268 16.28 23.12 -23.19
CA ALA A 268 17.34 23.95 -23.72
C ALA A 268 18.00 23.35 -24.98
N ILE A 269 18.19 22.04 -25.02
CA ILE A 269 18.68 21.33 -26.22
C ILE A 269 17.69 21.44 -27.37
N GLU A 270 16.39 21.31 -27.09
CA GLU A 270 15.33 21.47 -28.10
C GLU A 270 15.24 22.91 -28.64
N LYS A 271 15.51 23.92 -27.78
CA LYS A 271 15.37 25.35 -28.10
C LYS A 271 16.68 26.12 -27.82
N PRO A 272 17.78 25.78 -28.49
CA PRO A 272 19.12 26.32 -28.16
C PRO A 272 19.25 27.82 -28.38
N VAL A 273 18.45 28.41 -29.28
CA VAL A 273 18.44 29.83 -29.52
C VAL A 273 17.66 30.66 -28.49
N SER A 274 17.01 30.00 -27.54
CA SER A 274 16.23 30.65 -26.49
C SER A 274 17.10 30.87 -25.24
N ASN A 275 17.56 32.08 -25.04
CA ASN A 275 18.36 32.49 -23.88
C ASN A 275 17.69 32.10 -22.54
N GLY A 276 16.37 32.17 -22.47
CA GLY A 276 15.61 31.78 -21.28
C GLY A 276 15.70 30.29 -20.95
N HIS A 277 15.70 29.39 -21.95
CA HIS A 277 15.87 27.96 -21.76
C HIS A 277 17.31 27.60 -21.35
N VAL A 278 18.30 28.21 -22.07
CA VAL A 278 19.72 27.97 -21.77
C VAL A 278 20.08 28.45 -20.35
N ARG A 279 19.61 29.64 -19.93
CA ARG A 279 19.84 30.15 -18.56
C ARG A 279 19.22 29.26 -17.48
N ARG A 280 18.03 28.75 -17.73
CA ARG A 280 17.40 27.77 -16.78
C ARG A 280 18.18 26.46 -16.68
N ALA A 281 18.68 25.96 -17.81
CA ALA A 281 19.52 24.78 -17.82
C ALA A 281 20.85 25.02 -17.08
N ALA A 282 21.50 26.14 -17.30
CA ALA A 282 22.74 26.53 -16.62
C ALA A 282 22.57 26.61 -15.09
N ALA A 283 21.39 27.03 -14.61
CA ALA A 283 21.08 27.10 -13.18
C ALA A 283 20.72 25.74 -12.54
N THR A 284 20.72 24.64 -13.29
CA THR A 284 20.48 23.30 -12.75
C THR A 284 21.69 22.79 -11.96
N CYS A 285 21.47 21.74 -11.14
CA CYS A 285 22.56 21.10 -10.38
C CYS A 285 23.65 20.49 -11.27
N PHE A 286 23.42 20.29 -12.55
CA PHE A 286 24.39 19.74 -13.50
C PHE A 286 25.46 20.74 -13.93
N PHE A 287 25.10 22.01 -14.01
CA PHE A 287 26.04 23.08 -14.40
C PHE A 287 26.40 23.99 -13.22
N GLY A 288 25.53 24.12 -12.23
CA GLY A 288 25.83 24.76 -10.95
C GLY A 288 25.92 26.31 -10.98
N TYR A 289 25.49 26.96 -12.07
CA TYR A 289 25.47 28.43 -12.12
C TYR A 289 24.40 28.98 -11.18
N THR A 290 24.75 30.01 -10.43
CA THR A 290 23.76 30.79 -9.67
C THR A 290 22.86 31.61 -10.60
N LEU A 291 21.69 32.02 -10.13
CA LEU A 291 20.79 32.89 -10.93
C LEU A 291 21.46 34.22 -11.32
N SER A 292 22.31 34.75 -10.44
CA SER A 292 23.08 35.98 -10.70
C SER A 292 24.08 35.76 -11.82
N GLU A 293 24.83 34.65 -11.80
CA GLU A 293 25.79 34.31 -12.86
C GLU A 293 25.09 34.05 -14.19
N CYS A 294 23.95 33.34 -14.19
CA CYS A 294 23.14 33.16 -15.39
C CYS A 294 22.67 34.49 -16.00
N GLY A 295 22.40 35.49 -15.16
CA GLY A 295 22.02 36.85 -15.60
C GLY A 295 23.19 37.62 -16.27
N LEU A 296 24.41 37.30 -15.90
CA LEU A 296 25.63 37.97 -16.44
C LEU A 296 26.19 37.28 -17.69
N LEU A 297 25.73 36.05 -18.02
CA LEU A 297 26.17 35.36 -19.22
C LEU A 297 25.75 36.15 -20.48
N ALA A 298 26.76 36.60 -21.26
CA ALA A 298 26.52 37.23 -22.54
C ALA A 298 25.93 36.23 -23.54
N ASP A 299 25.07 36.71 -24.44
CA ASP A 299 24.37 35.85 -25.41
C ASP A 299 25.35 34.96 -26.23
N ALA A 300 26.53 35.49 -26.57
CA ALA A 300 27.55 34.76 -27.32
C ALA A 300 28.21 33.57 -26.57
N VAL A 301 28.23 33.60 -25.23
CA VAL A 301 28.84 32.56 -24.42
C VAL A 301 27.82 31.40 -24.16
N MET A 302 26.54 31.70 -24.24
CA MET A 302 25.48 30.74 -23.95
C MET A 302 25.33 29.62 -24.99
N TYR A 303 25.84 29.83 -26.21
CA TYR A 303 25.83 28.80 -27.28
C TYR A 303 27.04 27.86 -27.24
N GLN A 304 27.94 28.04 -26.26
CA GLN A 304 29.14 27.19 -26.08
C GLN A 304 29.00 26.22 -24.88
N VAL A 305 27.94 26.31 -24.13
CA VAL A 305 27.59 25.41 -23.00
C VAL A 305 26.54 24.38 -23.43
#